data_d3def523377deea669db46b01bd88c4b
#
_entry.id   d3def523377deea669db46b01bd88c4b
#
_cell.length_a   1.000
_cell.length_b   1.000
_cell.length_c   1.000
_cell.angle_alpha   90.00
_cell.angle_beta   90.00
_cell.angle_gamma   90.00
#
_symmetry.space_group_name_H-M   'P 1'
#
loop_
_entity.id
_entity.type
_entity.pdbx_description
1 polymer ?
#
loop_
_entity_poly.entity_id
_entity_poly.type
_entity_poly.pdbx_seq_one_letter_code
_entity_poly.pdbx_strand_id
1 'polypeptide(L)'
;MRVPVEMPRLGYDTEVGKIGAWTAKVGDAVAAGQPIGELETEKATVEFEAPAAGTLVEIVSPAGSEVAVGAVIAYIDDAPGSHGELRLA
;
A
#
# COMPACT_ATOMS: atom_id res chain seq x y z
N MET A 1 11.22 -6.62 8.75
CA MET A 1 11.46 -6.81 7.30
C MET A 1 10.44 -6.02 6.51
N ARG A 2 10.87 -5.34 5.47
CA ARG A 2 9.95 -4.55 4.67
C ARG A 2 9.29 -5.37 3.60
N VAL A 3 8.00 -5.21 3.48
CA VAL A 3 7.21 -5.87 2.45
C VAL A 3 6.81 -4.81 1.44
N PRO A 4 7.18 -4.97 0.17
CA PRO A 4 6.80 -3.96 -0.82
C PRO A 4 5.32 -4.07 -1.14
N VAL A 5 4.68 -2.91 -1.28
CA VAL A 5 3.33 -2.83 -1.78
C VAL A 5 3.45 -2.46 -3.25
N GLU A 6 2.98 -3.33 -4.12
CA GLU A 6 3.12 -3.12 -5.56
C GLU A 6 1.81 -2.65 -6.15
N MET A 7 1.92 -1.86 -7.20
CA MET A 7 0.74 -1.41 -7.92
C MET A 7 0.01 -2.61 -8.49
N PRO A 8 -1.23 -2.89 -8.08
CA PRO A 8 -1.94 -4.06 -8.57
C PRO A 8 -2.41 -3.85 -10.00
N ARG A 9 -2.63 -4.96 -10.70
CA ARG A 9 -3.17 -4.90 -12.04
C ARG A 9 -4.68 -4.69 -11.93
N LEU A 10 -5.16 -3.69 -12.61
CA LEU A 10 -6.57 -3.32 -12.53
C LEU A 10 -7.40 -3.79 -13.72
N GLY A 11 -6.77 -4.41 -14.71
CA GLY A 11 -7.46 -4.92 -15.86
C GLY A 11 -6.47 -5.45 -16.85
N TYR A 12 -6.96 -6.09 -17.92
CA TYR A 12 -6.08 -6.72 -18.88
C TYR A 12 -5.22 -5.72 -19.63
N ASP A 13 -5.80 -4.56 -19.91
CA ASP A 13 -5.10 -3.57 -20.71
C ASP A 13 -4.46 -2.48 -19.88
N THR A 14 -4.54 -2.56 -18.57
CA THR A 14 -4.04 -1.49 -17.71
C THR A 14 -2.58 -1.74 -17.41
N GLU A 15 -1.72 -0.84 -17.84
CA GLU A 15 -0.29 -0.94 -17.55
C GLU A 15 0.14 0.12 -16.56
N VAL A 16 -0.66 1.17 -16.39
CA VAL A 16 -0.35 2.28 -15.51
C VAL A 16 -1.61 2.63 -14.74
N GLY A 17 -1.49 2.89 -13.48
CA GLY A 17 -2.59 3.36 -12.66
C GLY A 17 -2.21 4.65 -11.97
N LYS A 18 -3.20 5.36 -11.50
CA LYS A 18 -2.97 6.59 -10.76
C LYS A 18 -3.38 6.39 -9.32
N ILE A 19 -2.54 6.84 -8.40
CA ILE A 19 -2.88 6.80 -6.99
C ILE A 19 -3.85 7.94 -6.73
N GLY A 20 -5.09 7.61 -6.39
CA GLY A 20 -6.10 8.64 -6.12
C GLY A 20 -5.97 9.19 -4.72
N ALA A 21 -5.80 8.32 -3.75
CA ALA A 21 -5.70 8.74 -2.35
C ALA A 21 -5.05 7.65 -1.52
N TRP A 22 -4.42 8.05 -0.44
CA TRP A 22 -3.94 7.12 0.58
C TRP A 22 -4.85 7.27 1.79
N THR A 23 -5.45 6.16 2.23
CA THR A 23 -6.29 6.19 3.42
C THR A 23 -5.49 5.85 4.67
N ALA A 24 -4.33 5.21 4.50
CA ALA A 24 -3.40 4.98 5.60
C ALA A 24 -2.24 5.95 5.47
N LYS A 25 -1.59 6.21 6.58
CA LYS A 25 -0.46 7.15 6.63
C LYS A 25 0.78 6.44 7.12
N VAL A 26 1.93 7.01 6.83
CA VAL A 26 3.19 6.49 7.39
C VAL A 26 3.06 6.51 8.92
N GLY A 27 3.35 5.37 9.52
CA GLY A 27 3.20 5.18 10.95
C GLY A 27 1.95 4.41 11.35
N ASP A 28 1.00 4.24 10.43
CA ASP A 28 -0.23 3.53 10.75
C ASP A 28 -0.01 2.03 10.75
N ALA A 29 -0.64 1.35 11.69
CA ALA A 29 -0.68 -0.10 11.70
C ALA A 29 -1.75 -0.55 10.71
N VAL A 30 -1.43 -1.54 9.91
CA VAL A 30 -2.37 -2.06 8.90
C VAL A 30 -2.44 -3.57 9.02
N ALA A 31 -3.58 -4.12 8.64
CA ALA A 31 -3.77 -5.57 8.61
C ALA A 31 -3.71 -6.05 7.18
N ALA A 32 -3.36 -7.32 6.99
CA ALA A 32 -3.38 -7.90 5.66
C ALA A 32 -4.81 -7.85 5.12
N GLY A 33 -4.98 -7.38 3.90
CA GLY A 33 -6.29 -7.23 3.30
C GLY A 33 -7.01 -5.94 3.66
N GLN A 34 -6.42 -5.11 4.49
CA GLN A 34 -7.04 -3.85 4.85
C GLN A 34 -6.83 -2.85 3.72
N PRO A 35 -7.89 -2.14 3.31
CA PRO A 35 -7.69 -1.09 2.29
C PRO A 35 -6.79 0.01 2.83
N ILE A 36 -5.78 0.38 2.05
CA ILE A 36 -4.83 1.40 2.47
C ILE A 36 -4.78 2.58 1.50
N GLY A 37 -5.52 2.48 0.41
CA GLY A 37 -5.58 3.59 -0.54
C GLY A 37 -6.51 3.29 -1.66
N GLU A 38 -6.63 4.24 -2.58
CA GLU A 38 -7.50 4.14 -3.75
C GLU A 38 -6.72 4.43 -5.01
N LEU A 39 -7.01 3.66 -6.03
CA LEU A 39 -6.44 3.84 -7.36
C LEU A 39 -7.52 4.34 -8.29
N GLU A 40 -7.15 5.22 -9.20
CA GLU A 40 -8.07 5.73 -10.19
C GLU A 40 -7.74 5.16 -11.55
N THR A 41 -8.77 4.72 -12.25
CA THR A 41 -8.65 4.29 -13.63
C THR A 41 -9.62 5.12 -14.45
N GLU A 42 -9.59 4.93 -15.77
CA GLU A 42 -10.52 5.65 -16.62
C GLU A 42 -11.97 5.31 -16.30
N LYS A 43 -12.22 4.15 -15.73
CA LYS A 43 -13.56 3.68 -15.54
C LYS A 43 -14.05 3.75 -14.11
N ALA A 44 -13.14 3.69 -13.13
CA ALA A 44 -13.58 3.55 -11.75
C ALA A 44 -12.45 3.88 -10.77
N THR A 45 -12.86 4.06 -9.53
CA THR A 45 -11.92 4.14 -8.41
C THR A 45 -11.97 2.80 -7.69
N VAL A 46 -10.81 2.22 -7.44
CA VAL A 46 -10.70 0.90 -6.84
C VAL A 46 -9.80 0.98 -5.64
N GLU A 47 -10.20 0.35 -4.54
CA GLU A 47 -9.36 0.31 -3.36
C GLU A 47 -8.26 -0.73 -3.52
N PHE A 48 -7.08 -0.46 -2.97
CA PHE A 48 -6.03 -1.46 -2.92
C PHE A 48 -5.70 -1.75 -1.47
N GLU A 49 -5.25 -2.98 -1.23
CA GLU A 49 -5.15 -3.53 0.11
C GLU A 49 -3.71 -3.80 0.48
N ALA A 50 -3.46 -3.83 1.78
CA ALA A 50 -2.14 -4.17 2.28
C ALA A 50 -1.85 -5.64 2.01
N PRO A 51 -0.67 -5.98 1.49
CA PRO A 51 -0.32 -7.38 1.24
C PRO A 51 0.05 -8.14 2.49
N ALA A 52 0.29 -7.43 3.58
CA ALA A 52 0.69 -8.06 4.83
C ALA A 52 0.36 -7.13 5.97
N ALA A 53 0.25 -7.70 7.16
CA ALA A 53 0.05 -6.91 8.36
C ALA A 53 1.37 -6.28 8.79
N GLY A 54 1.32 -5.10 9.34
CA GLY A 54 2.51 -4.42 9.83
C GLY A 54 2.28 -2.93 9.96
N THR A 55 3.34 -2.16 9.84
CA THR A 55 3.27 -0.71 9.93
C THR A 55 3.66 -0.12 8.58
N LEU A 56 2.87 0.80 8.08
CA LEU A 56 3.21 1.49 6.85
C LEU A 56 4.37 2.43 7.16
N VAL A 57 5.53 2.16 6.57
CA VAL A 57 6.73 2.91 6.93
C VAL A 57 7.20 3.87 5.85
N GLU A 58 6.75 3.66 4.62
CA GLU A 58 7.16 4.55 3.55
C GLU A 58 6.13 4.57 2.43
N ILE A 59 5.79 5.74 1.94
CA ILE A 59 4.97 5.89 0.74
C ILE A 59 5.90 6.40 -0.35
N VAL A 60 6.13 5.56 -1.35
CA VAL A 60 7.01 5.88 -2.47
C VAL A 60 6.28 6.76 -3.48
N SER A 61 5.00 6.44 -3.71
CA SER A 61 4.19 7.14 -4.71
C SER A 61 3.04 7.85 -4.04
N PRO A 62 3.11 9.15 -3.86
CA PRO A 62 2.05 9.89 -3.19
C PRO A 62 0.79 9.99 -4.06
N ALA A 63 -0.29 10.47 -3.45
CA ALA A 63 -1.54 10.68 -4.18
C ALA A 63 -1.29 11.58 -5.39
N GLY A 64 -1.91 11.23 -6.48
CA GLY A 64 -1.74 11.95 -7.74
C GLY A 64 -0.67 11.39 -8.66
N SER A 65 0.12 10.41 -8.18
CA SER A 65 1.19 9.82 -8.99
C SER A 65 0.64 8.79 -9.96
N GLU A 66 1.21 8.74 -11.15
CA GLU A 66 0.95 7.65 -12.09
C GLU A 66 2.07 6.64 -11.93
N VAL A 67 1.70 5.37 -11.81
CA VAL A 67 2.65 4.31 -11.50
C VAL A 67 2.37 3.10 -12.39
N ALA A 68 3.43 2.48 -12.87
CA ALA A 68 3.28 1.27 -13.66
C ALA A 68 2.84 0.11 -12.78
N VAL A 69 2.04 -0.77 -13.34
CA VAL A 69 1.61 -1.99 -12.65
C VAL A 69 2.87 -2.79 -12.30
N GLY A 70 2.95 -3.24 -11.06
CA GLY A 70 4.09 -3.99 -10.57
C GLY A 70 5.15 -3.14 -9.90
N ALA A 71 5.10 -1.84 -10.07
CA ALA A 71 6.07 -0.96 -9.41
C ALA A 71 5.75 -0.84 -7.92
N VAL A 72 6.76 -0.67 -7.11
CA VAL A 72 6.58 -0.53 -5.67
C VAL A 72 6.06 0.87 -5.37
N ILE A 73 4.97 0.94 -4.62
CA ILE A 73 4.35 2.23 -4.28
C ILE A 73 4.47 2.56 -2.79
N ALA A 74 4.79 1.56 -1.97
CA ALA A 74 4.93 1.78 -0.54
C ALA A 74 5.64 0.59 0.08
N TYR A 75 6.01 0.73 1.34
CA TYR A 75 6.59 -0.37 2.11
C TYR A 75 5.88 -0.51 3.44
N ILE A 76 5.69 -1.75 3.85
CA ILE A 76 5.13 -2.10 5.15
C ILE A 76 6.21 -2.87 5.89
N ASP A 77 6.45 -2.50 7.13
CA ASP A 77 7.39 -3.22 7.97
C ASP A 77 6.60 -4.26 8.75
N ASP A 78 6.81 -5.51 8.43
CA ASP A 78 6.06 -6.59 9.07
C ASP A 78 6.83 -7.21 10.23
N ALA A 79 7.90 -6.60 10.67
CA ALA A 79 8.67 -7.15 11.77
C ALA A 79 7.86 -7.07 13.05
N PRO A 80 7.48 -8.18 13.62
CA PRO A 80 6.63 -8.15 14.80
C PRO A 80 7.33 -7.52 15.98
N GLY A 81 8.62 -7.66 16.05
CA GLY A 81 9.35 -7.10 17.16
C GLY A 81 9.36 -5.60 17.17
N SER A 82 9.05 -4.99 16.04
CA SER A 82 9.14 -3.55 15.99
C SER A 82 8.01 -2.90 16.77
N HIS A 83 6.99 -3.67 17.11
CA HIS A 83 5.92 -3.06 17.88
C HIS A 83 5.34 -4.00 18.88
N GLY A 84 5.35 -5.23 18.60
CA GLY A 84 4.71 -6.10 19.49
C GLY A 84 5.37 -6.20 20.75
N GLU A 85 6.57 -6.34 20.70
CA GLU A 85 7.14 -6.64 21.72
C GLU A 85 7.30 -5.74 22.59
N LEU A 86 7.28 -4.86 22.19
CA LEU A 86 7.48 -4.04 22.98
C LEU A 86 6.66 -4.07 23.98
N ARG A 87 5.79 -4.42 23.86
CA ARG A 87 5.01 -4.41 24.73
C ARG A 87 5.07 -5.28 25.59
N LEU A 88 5.55 -5.89 25.46
CA LEU A 88 5.58 -6.64 26.23
C LEU A 88 6.21 -6.57 27.11
N ALA A 89 6.46 -6.15 26.90
CA ALA A 89 7.10 -6.23 27.64
C ALA A 89 6.85 -6.36 28.40
#